data_a60f9a55212a36f910f78f5bccb0a0d6
#
_entry.id   a60f9a55212a36f910f78f5bccb0a0d6
#
_cell.length_a   1.000
_cell.length_b   1.000
_cell.length_c   1.000
_cell.angle_alpha   90.00
_cell.angle_beta   90.00
_cell.angle_gamma   90.00
#
_symmetry.space_group_name_H-M   'P 1'
#
loop_
_entity.id
_entity.type
_entity.pdbx_description
1 polymer ?
#
loop_
_entity_poly.entity_id
_entity_poly.type
_entity_poly.pdbx_seq_one_letter_code
_entity_poly.pdbx_strand_id
1 'polypeptide(L)'
;MVISKDKYLGCFLGLALGDVLGAPYEGGLLERLLWKFFARTPIGEVRWTDDTQMSIDLAESILENQCINPDDLGSRFASSFDWTRGYGPAAAQLLKKIAKGEDWRLANRSIYPDGSLGNGGAMRSPVIALYYHDNFEQLEKAATLASSITHAHPLGIEGAVLISHATANALLGIGSMEILENTCKRAKSDVYKDKSSLAMYWIDKEETPSPREVRLQLGSGIQATDSCITAIYLAIRFRSKGFEEMIEFNRKCGGDVDTISSMSGAIWGAFNGVEALPQNLLMNLEQSKRLFSIASRLYELKDKN
;
A
#
# COMPACT_ATOMS: atom_id res chain seq x y z
N MET A 1 7.35 -5.34 23.10
CA MET A 1 7.70 -3.90 22.85
C MET A 1 6.41 -3.20 22.50
N VAL A 2 6.06 -2.11 23.22
CA VAL A 2 4.84 -1.34 22.92
C VAL A 2 5.14 -0.45 21.70
N ILE A 3 4.38 -0.60 20.63
CA ILE A 3 4.48 0.25 19.45
C ILE A 3 3.82 1.59 19.78
N SER A 4 4.46 2.70 19.42
CA SER A 4 3.91 4.03 19.70
C SER A 4 2.74 4.36 18.75
N LYS A 5 1.78 5.14 19.24
CA LYS A 5 0.69 5.70 18.43
C LYS A 5 1.22 6.50 17.22
N ASP A 6 2.35 7.20 17.43
CA ASP A 6 3.04 7.96 16.40
C ASP A 6 3.38 7.12 15.15
N LYS A 7 3.86 5.89 15.33
CA LYS A 7 4.15 4.95 14.23
C LYS A 7 2.89 4.48 13.49
N TYR A 8 1.79 4.26 14.21
CA TYR A 8 0.51 3.91 13.59
C TYR A 8 0.00 5.04 12.69
N LEU A 9 0.03 6.26 13.23
CA LEU A 9 -0.31 7.46 12.47
C LEU A 9 0.64 7.63 11.29
N GLY A 10 1.95 7.47 11.52
CA GLY A 10 2.97 7.55 10.48
C GLY A 10 2.72 6.57 9.32
N CYS A 11 2.40 5.32 9.63
CA CYS A 11 2.08 4.30 8.62
C CYS A 11 0.87 4.69 7.77
N PHE A 12 -0.26 4.98 8.39
CA PHE A 12 -1.52 5.24 7.68
C PHE A 12 -1.50 6.56 6.93
N LEU A 13 -0.94 7.61 7.53
CA LEU A 13 -0.81 8.92 6.89
C LEU A 13 0.31 8.97 5.86
N GLY A 14 1.38 8.20 6.06
CA GLY A 14 2.44 8.02 5.08
C GLY A 14 1.95 7.32 3.81
N LEU A 15 1.04 6.33 3.97
CA LEU A 15 0.32 5.70 2.85
C LEU A 15 -0.44 6.77 2.05
N ALA A 16 -1.33 7.51 2.71
CA ALA A 16 -2.17 8.51 2.04
C ALA A 16 -1.35 9.65 1.42
N LEU A 17 -0.28 10.07 2.10
CA LEU A 17 0.60 11.11 1.57
C LEU A 17 1.42 10.63 0.37
N GLY A 18 1.89 9.38 0.40
CA GLY A 18 2.56 8.75 -0.74
C GLY A 18 1.66 8.67 -1.97
N ASP A 19 0.42 8.22 -1.79
CA ASP A 19 -0.62 8.19 -2.81
C ASP A 19 -0.81 9.57 -3.48
N VAL A 20 -1.17 10.60 -2.71
CA VAL A 20 -1.48 11.93 -3.28
C VAL A 20 -0.28 12.62 -3.93
N LEU A 21 0.94 12.35 -3.46
CA LEU A 21 2.16 12.89 -4.05
C LEU A 21 2.59 12.12 -5.31
N GLY A 22 2.25 10.83 -5.40
CA GLY A 22 2.51 9.98 -6.56
C GLY A 22 1.51 10.18 -7.70
N ALA A 23 0.23 10.32 -7.39
CA ALA A 23 -0.87 10.37 -8.35
C ALA A 23 -0.70 11.35 -9.55
N PRO A 24 -0.13 12.56 -9.41
CA PRO A 24 0.11 13.44 -10.56
C PRO A 24 1.10 12.89 -11.60
N TYR A 25 1.81 11.83 -11.27
CA TYR A 25 2.90 11.27 -12.10
C TYR A 25 2.58 9.87 -12.64
N GLU A 26 1.43 9.29 -12.25
CA GLU A 26 0.95 8.01 -12.75
C GLU A 26 0.47 8.10 -14.20
N GLY A 27 0.57 6.98 -14.92
CA GLY A 27 0.01 6.79 -16.26
C GLY A 27 0.65 7.62 -17.36
N GLY A 28 -0.06 7.71 -18.48
CA GLY A 28 0.32 8.47 -19.65
C GLY A 28 -0.01 9.97 -19.55
N LEU A 29 0.33 10.71 -20.60
CA LEU A 29 0.11 12.17 -20.62
C LEU A 29 -1.37 12.55 -20.44
N LEU A 30 -2.28 11.76 -21.02
CA LEU A 30 -3.72 12.04 -20.97
C LEU A 30 -4.27 11.81 -19.55
N GLU A 31 -3.89 10.72 -18.90
CA GLU A 31 -4.30 10.40 -17.52
C GLU A 31 -3.82 11.48 -16.55
N ARG A 32 -2.56 11.90 -16.67
CA ARG A 32 -1.98 13.00 -15.88
C ARG A 32 -2.69 14.34 -16.10
N LEU A 33 -3.13 14.62 -17.33
CA LEU A 33 -3.91 15.83 -17.63
C LEU A 33 -5.30 15.73 -17.00
N LEU A 34 -5.96 14.59 -17.10
CA LEU A 34 -7.27 14.36 -16.49
C LEU A 34 -7.19 14.45 -14.95
N TRP A 35 -6.15 13.87 -14.34
CA TRP A 35 -5.96 13.94 -12.89
C TRP A 35 -5.90 15.39 -12.37
N LYS A 36 -5.35 16.33 -13.12
CA LYS A 36 -5.32 17.75 -12.72
C LYS A 36 -6.71 18.35 -12.45
N PHE A 37 -7.76 17.83 -13.08
CA PHE A 37 -9.13 18.27 -12.83
C PHE A 37 -9.74 17.66 -11.56
N PHE A 38 -9.23 16.50 -11.15
CA PHE A 38 -9.74 15.75 -9.99
C PHE A 38 -8.82 15.83 -8.77
N ALA A 39 -7.61 16.35 -8.91
CA ALA A 39 -6.57 16.32 -7.89
C ALA A 39 -6.90 17.12 -6.62
N ARG A 40 -7.96 17.94 -6.64
CA ARG A 40 -8.38 18.74 -5.50
C ARG A 40 -9.86 18.63 -5.23
N THR A 41 -10.22 18.71 -3.94
CA THR A 41 -11.60 18.85 -3.50
C THR A 41 -12.11 20.29 -3.79
N PRO A 42 -13.43 20.53 -3.75
CA PRO A 42 -13.98 21.89 -3.91
C PRO A 42 -13.46 22.91 -2.88
N ILE A 43 -12.96 22.43 -1.74
CA ILE A 43 -12.35 23.27 -0.69
C ILE A 43 -10.83 23.37 -0.77
N GLY A 44 -10.23 22.80 -1.84
CA GLY A 44 -8.81 22.92 -2.14
C GLY A 44 -7.89 21.84 -1.53
N GLU A 45 -8.42 20.87 -0.79
CA GLU A 45 -7.64 19.75 -0.26
C GLU A 45 -7.12 18.87 -1.39
N VAL A 46 -5.96 18.22 -1.19
CA VAL A 46 -5.38 17.29 -2.16
C VAL A 46 -6.07 15.94 -2.05
N ARG A 47 -6.64 15.46 -3.15
CA ARG A 47 -7.40 14.22 -3.21
C ARG A 47 -6.49 13.01 -3.34
N TRP A 48 -6.85 11.95 -2.61
CA TRP A 48 -6.27 10.62 -2.78
C TRP A 48 -6.92 9.83 -3.93
N THR A 49 -6.26 8.73 -4.32
CA THR A 49 -6.74 7.76 -5.29
C THR A 49 -7.46 6.58 -4.60
N ASP A 50 -7.67 5.50 -5.36
CA ASP A 50 -8.19 4.24 -4.82
C ASP A 50 -7.26 3.58 -3.80
N ASP A 51 -5.95 3.84 -3.81
CA ASP A 51 -5.00 3.36 -2.80
C ASP A 51 -5.44 3.71 -1.38
N THR A 52 -5.65 4.98 -1.13
CA THR A 52 -6.12 5.45 0.18
C THR A 52 -7.57 5.09 0.42
N GLN A 53 -8.45 5.19 -0.58
CA GLN A 53 -9.87 4.85 -0.43
C GLN A 53 -10.06 3.40 0.02
N MET A 54 -9.43 2.45 -0.65
CA MET A 54 -9.55 1.02 -0.27
C MET A 54 -8.84 0.70 1.04
N SER A 55 -7.82 1.48 1.41
CA SER A 55 -7.16 1.38 2.71
C SER A 55 -8.06 1.87 3.85
N ILE A 56 -8.85 2.94 3.64
CA ILE A 56 -9.88 3.41 4.57
C ILE A 56 -10.95 2.32 4.77
N ASP A 57 -11.45 1.77 3.68
CA ASP A 57 -12.49 0.75 3.73
C ASP A 57 -12.04 -0.50 4.51
N LEU A 58 -10.79 -0.93 4.28
CA LEU A 58 -10.18 -2.03 5.02
C LEU A 58 -10.01 -1.71 6.50
N ALA A 59 -9.53 -0.50 6.82
CA ALA A 59 -9.36 -0.05 8.20
C ALA A 59 -10.70 0.01 8.96
N GLU A 60 -11.73 0.57 8.34
CA GLU A 60 -13.07 0.66 8.93
C GLU A 60 -13.72 -0.72 9.08
N SER A 61 -13.51 -1.64 8.12
CA SER A 61 -13.94 -3.03 8.25
C SER A 61 -13.29 -3.73 9.44
N ILE A 62 -11.96 -3.57 9.62
CA ILE A 62 -11.25 -4.12 10.78
C ILE A 62 -11.76 -3.49 12.09
N LEU A 63 -11.97 -2.19 12.12
CA LEU A 63 -12.49 -1.50 13.31
C LEU A 63 -13.86 -1.98 13.74
N GLU A 64 -14.70 -2.38 12.81
CA GLU A 64 -16.05 -2.87 13.09
C GLU A 64 -16.08 -4.37 13.43
N ASN A 65 -15.37 -5.19 12.63
CA ASN A 65 -15.43 -6.64 12.73
C ASN A 65 -14.34 -7.25 13.61
N GLN A 66 -13.26 -6.51 13.93
CA GLN A 66 -12.06 -6.98 14.63
C GLN A 66 -11.38 -8.19 13.97
N CYS A 67 -11.65 -8.39 12.70
CA CYS A 67 -11.05 -9.40 11.83
C CYS A 67 -11.24 -8.99 10.37
N ILE A 68 -10.64 -9.75 9.43
CA ILE A 68 -10.97 -9.61 8.01
C ILE A 68 -12.29 -10.35 7.74
N ASN A 69 -13.34 -9.58 7.54
CA ASN A 69 -14.63 -10.07 7.05
C ASN A 69 -14.71 -9.80 5.52
N PRO A 70 -14.54 -10.82 4.67
CA PRO A 70 -14.42 -10.59 3.22
C PRO A 70 -15.73 -10.14 2.57
N ASP A 71 -16.87 -10.50 3.12
CA ASP A 71 -18.19 -10.12 2.57
C ASP A 71 -18.50 -8.66 2.92
N ASP A 72 -18.22 -8.22 4.16
CA ASP A 72 -18.28 -6.82 4.56
C ASP A 72 -17.29 -5.98 3.74
N LEU A 73 -16.05 -6.42 3.63
CA LEU A 73 -15.01 -5.69 2.92
C LEU A 73 -15.30 -5.55 1.42
N GLY A 74 -15.78 -6.61 0.77
CA GLY A 74 -16.21 -6.56 -0.63
C GLY A 74 -17.37 -5.57 -0.85
N SER A 75 -18.34 -5.55 0.07
CA SER A 75 -19.45 -4.60 0.06
C SER A 75 -18.99 -3.15 0.26
N ARG A 76 -18.05 -2.91 1.18
CA ARG A 76 -17.47 -1.56 1.41
C ARG A 76 -16.75 -1.06 0.18
N PHE A 77 -15.86 -1.85 -0.43
CA PHE A 77 -15.17 -1.50 -1.66
C PHE A 77 -16.14 -1.15 -2.79
N ALA A 78 -17.23 -1.90 -2.93
CA ALA A 78 -18.24 -1.62 -3.94
C ALA A 78 -19.05 -0.34 -3.66
N SER A 79 -19.34 -0.06 -2.37
CA SER A 79 -20.12 1.10 -1.95
C SER A 79 -19.33 2.41 -2.01
N SER A 80 -18.03 2.36 -1.75
CA SER A 80 -17.12 3.52 -1.77
C SER A 80 -16.56 3.83 -3.16
N PHE A 81 -16.83 2.94 -4.15
CA PHE A 81 -16.30 3.09 -5.49
C PHE A 81 -16.68 4.44 -6.13
N ASP A 82 -15.67 5.23 -6.45
CA ASP A 82 -15.79 6.47 -7.21
C ASP A 82 -14.84 6.43 -8.42
N TRP A 83 -15.40 6.44 -9.63
CA TRP A 83 -14.64 6.34 -10.88
C TRP A 83 -13.59 7.43 -11.05
N THR A 84 -13.70 8.54 -10.30
CA THR A 84 -12.74 9.66 -10.34
C THR A 84 -11.49 9.42 -9.47
N ARG A 85 -11.39 8.27 -8.80
CA ARG A 85 -10.31 7.90 -7.88
C ARG A 85 -9.16 7.10 -8.52
N GLY A 86 -9.16 6.88 -9.83
CA GLY A 86 -8.05 6.20 -10.50
C GLY A 86 -8.16 4.68 -10.56
N TYR A 87 -9.27 4.07 -10.11
CA TYR A 87 -9.45 2.61 -10.19
C TYR A 87 -9.13 2.04 -11.58
N GLY A 88 -8.30 1.01 -11.62
CA GLY A 88 -8.04 0.28 -12.85
C GLY A 88 -9.34 -0.31 -13.46
N PRO A 89 -9.42 -0.45 -14.80
CA PRO A 89 -10.67 -0.87 -15.48
C PRO A 89 -11.25 -2.18 -14.96
N ALA A 90 -10.40 -3.15 -14.63
CA ALA A 90 -10.82 -4.45 -14.12
C ALA A 90 -11.38 -4.34 -12.68
N ALA A 91 -10.71 -3.58 -11.81
CA ALA A 91 -11.20 -3.32 -10.46
C ALA A 91 -12.55 -2.59 -10.51
N ALA A 92 -12.68 -1.55 -11.34
CA ALA A 92 -13.94 -0.84 -11.54
C ALA A 92 -15.08 -1.75 -12.03
N GLN A 93 -14.79 -2.68 -12.95
CA GLN A 93 -15.76 -3.66 -13.43
C GLN A 93 -16.18 -4.63 -12.32
N LEU A 94 -15.21 -5.14 -11.55
CA LEU A 94 -15.44 -6.02 -10.40
C LEU A 94 -16.35 -5.37 -9.36
N LEU A 95 -16.00 -4.15 -8.92
CA LEU A 95 -16.75 -3.44 -7.90
C LEU A 95 -18.19 -3.12 -8.34
N LYS A 96 -18.39 -2.80 -9.62
CA LYS A 96 -19.74 -2.63 -10.20
C LYS A 96 -20.55 -3.92 -10.19
N LYS A 97 -19.95 -5.10 -10.34
CA LYS A 97 -20.64 -6.40 -10.26
C LYS A 97 -21.04 -6.69 -8.80
N ILE A 98 -20.13 -6.48 -7.85
CA ILE A 98 -20.42 -6.63 -6.42
C ILE A 98 -21.55 -5.67 -5.99
N ALA A 99 -21.52 -4.41 -6.43
CA ALA A 99 -22.57 -3.43 -6.17
C ALA A 99 -23.96 -3.86 -6.69
N LYS A 100 -24.01 -4.73 -7.71
CA LYS A 100 -25.24 -5.33 -8.23
C LYS A 100 -25.65 -6.61 -7.52
N GLY A 101 -24.95 -7.01 -6.44
CA GLY A 101 -25.25 -8.20 -5.66
C GLY A 101 -24.56 -9.49 -6.15
N GLU A 102 -23.61 -9.42 -7.09
CA GLU A 102 -22.82 -10.58 -7.46
C GLU A 102 -21.84 -10.94 -6.33
N ASP A 103 -21.75 -12.24 -6.00
CA ASP A 103 -20.76 -12.71 -5.01
C ASP A 103 -19.35 -12.35 -5.48
N TRP A 104 -18.55 -11.73 -4.61
CA TRP A 104 -17.19 -11.27 -4.95
C TRP A 104 -16.30 -12.42 -5.44
N ARG A 105 -16.52 -13.66 -4.96
CA ARG A 105 -15.74 -14.84 -5.36
C ARG A 105 -15.95 -15.18 -6.84
N LEU A 106 -17.20 -15.01 -7.30
CA LEU A 106 -17.56 -15.22 -8.71
C LEU A 106 -17.15 -14.02 -9.56
N ALA A 107 -17.46 -12.82 -9.10
CA ALA A 107 -17.16 -11.57 -9.80
C ALA A 107 -15.66 -11.43 -10.09
N ASN A 108 -14.80 -11.71 -9.11
CA ASN A 108 -13.35 -11.66 -9.27
C ASN A 108 -12.85 -12.60 -10.39
N ARG A 109 -13.28 -13.86 -10.37
CA ARG A 109 -12.85 -14.87 -11.36
C ARG A 109 -13.46 -14.67 -12.75
N SER A 110 -14.58 -13.93 -12.84
CA SER A 110 -15.22 -13.64 -14.12
C SER A 110 -14.43 -12.67 -15.00
N ILE A 111 -13.52 -11.89 -14.42
CA ILE A 111 -12.69 -10.92 -15.14
C ILE A 111 -11.33 -11.53 -15.47
N TYR A 112 -10.68 -12.12 -14.47
CA TYR A 112 -9.42 -12.85 -14.62
C TYR A 112 -9.60 -14.25 -14.03
N PRO A 113 -9.70 -15.31 -14.85
CA PRO A 113 -9.92 -16.68 -14.34
C PRO A 113 -8.87 -17.12 -13.33
N ASP A 114 -7.60 -16.73 -13.53
CA ASP A 114 -6.48 -17.00 -12.62
C ASP A 114 -6.33 -15.94 -11.50
N GLY A 115 -7.20 -14.93 -11.47
CA GLY A 115 -7.12 -13.77 -10.59
C GLY A 115 -6.25 -12.65 -11.16
N SER A 116 -6.47 -11.42 -10.67
CA SER A 116 -5.65 -10.26 -11.04
C SER A 116 -4.27 -10.32 -10.40
N LEU A 117 -3.22 -10.10 -11.19
CA LEU A 117 -1.82 -9.95 -10.75
C LEU A 117 -1.47 -8.51 -10.34
N GLY A 118 -2.41 -7.57 -10.46
CA GLY A 118 -2.20 -6.18 -10.07
C GLY A 118 -1.81 -6.04 -8.59
N ASN A 119 -1.23 -4.90 -8.27
CA ASN A 119 -0.77 -4.57 -6.91
C ASN A 119 -1.86 -4.02 -5.98
N GLY A 120 -3.11 -3.90 -6.44
CA GLY A 120 -4.21 -3.34 -5.63
C GLY A 120 -4.53 -4.11 -4.34
N GLY A 121 -4.13 -5.41 -4.24
CA GLY A 121 -4.13 -6.13 -2.96
C GLY A 121 -3.02 -5.68 -2.03
N ALA A 122 -1.85 -5.37 -2.58
CA ALA A 122 -0.67 -4.96 -1.84
C ALA A 122 -0.75 -3.49 -1.35
N MET A 123 -1.32 -2.57 -2.15
CA MET A 123 -1.40 -1.14 -1.83
C MET A 123 -2.08 -0.86 -0.49
N ARG A 124 -3.13 -1.64 -0.16
CA ARG A 124 -3.89 -1.50 1.09
C ARG A 124 -3.41 -2.42 2.22
N SER A 125 -2.51 -3.36 1.93
CA SER A 125 -2.03 -4.36 2.89
C SER A 125 -1.23 -3.80 4.09
N PRO A 126 -0.63 -2.60 4.05
CA PRO A 126 -0.06 -1.98 5.25
C PRO A 126 -1.06 -1.84 6.40
N VAL A 127 -2.35 -1.64 6.11
CA VAL A 127 -3.41 -1.56 7.14
C VAL A 127 -3.54 -2.86 7.92
N ILE A 128 -3.30 -4.01 7.28
CA ILE A 128 -3.33 -5.33 7.93
C ILE A 128 -2.22 -5.42 8.98
N ALA A 129 -1.05 -4.88 8.68
CA ALA A 129 0.06 -4.84 9.62
C ALA A 129 -0.28 -4.02 10.88
N LEU A 130 -1.04 -2.94 10.77
CA LEU A 130 -1.47 -2.14 11.93
C LEU A 130 -2.27 -2.97 12.95
N TYR A 131 -3.00 -3.99 12.51
CA TYR A 131 -3.81 -4.81 13.41
C TYR A 131 -3.15 -6.15 13.79
N TYR A 132 -2.37 -6.77 12.88
CA TYR A 132 -1.84 -8.13 13.04
C TYR A 132 -0.31 -8.20 13.23
N HIS A 133 0.40 -7.08 13.47
CA HIS A 133 1.87 -7.03 13.55
C HIS A 133 2.51 -7.94 14.60
N ASP A 134 1.78 -8.36 15.62
CA ASP A 134 2.23 -9.25 16.70
C ASP A 134 1.96 -10.74 16.44
N ASN A 135 1.22 -11.05 15.34
CA ASN A 135 0.90 -12.43 14.97
C ASN A 135 1.07 -12.63 13.45
N PHE A 136 2.25 -13.00 13.04
CA PHE A 136 2.61 -13.16 11.63
C PHE A 136 1.81 -14.24 10.89
N GLU A 137 1.34 -15.29 11.57
CA GLU A 137 0.47 -16.30 10.96
C GLU A 137 -0.89 -15.71 10.61
N GLN A 138 -1.48 -14.97 11.53
CA GLN A 138 -2.76 -14.28 11.28
C GLN A 138 -2.60 -13.15 10.27
N LEU A 139 -1.48 -12.44 10.26
CA LEU A 139 -1.15 -11.42 9.28
C LEU A 139 -1.15 -11.99 7.85
N GLU A 140 -0.49 -13.15 7.63
CA GLU A 140 -0.47 -13.79 6.30
C GLU A 140 -1.86 -14.24 5.86
N LYS A 141 -2.65 -14.83 6.78
CA LYS A 141 -4.05 -15.22 6.49
C LYS A 141 -4.90 -14.01 6.14
N ALA A 142 -4.78 -12.94 6.91
CA ALA A 142 -5.50 -11.70 6.72
C ALA A 142 -5.14 -11.02 5.38
N ALA A 143 -3.84 -10.92 5.06
CA ALA A 143 -3.36 -10.36 3.81
C ALA A 143 -3.84 -11.18 2.59
N THR A 144 -3.77 -12.50 2.69
CA THR A 144 -4.27 -13.41 1.67
C THR A 144 -5.77 -13.20 1.43
N LEU A 145 -6.57 -13.19 2.50
CA LEU A 145 -8.01 -13.07 2.40
C LEU A 145 -8.44 -11.70 1.86
N ALA A 146 -7.88 -10.60 2.39
CA ALA A 146 -8.19 -9.25 1.94
C ALA A 146 -7.77 -9.00 0.48
N SER A 147 -6.62 -9.54 0.05
CA SER A 147 -6.17 -9.44 -1.34
C SER A 147 -7.08 -10.22 -2.29
N SER A 148 -7.49 -11.44 -1.91
CA SER A 148 -8.27 -12.36 -2.75
C SER A 148 -9.62 -11.81 -3.20
N ILE A 149 -10.17 -10.80 -2.53
CA ILE A 149 -11.45 -10.17 -2.91
C ILE A 149 -11.34 -9.55 -4.31
N THR A 150 -10.22 -8.91 -4.62
CA THR A 150 -10.03 -8.18 -5.89
C THR A 150 -8.84 -8.68 -6.70
N HIS A 151 -7.78 -9.17 -6.05
CA HIS A 151 -6.50 -9.55 -6.66
C HIS A 151 -6.11 -10.97 -6.22
N ALA A 152 -6.74 -11.96 -6.83
CA ALA A 152 -6.66 -13.37 -6.41
C ALA A 152 -5.55 -14.18 -7.12
N HIS A 153 -4.71 -13.56 -7.96
CA HIS A 153 -3.56 -14.24 -8.54
C HIS A 153 -2.53 -14.56 -7.44
N PRO A 154 -1.93 -15.79 -7.41
CA PRO A 154 -0.98 -16.18 -6.37
C PRO A 154 0.15 -15.17 -6.13
N LEU A 155 0.76 -14.64 -7.21
CA LEU A 155 1.81 -13.62 -7.11
C LEU A 155 1.29 -12.26 -6.61
N GLY A 156 0.04 -11.90 -6.91
CA GLY A 156 -0.61 -10.69 -6.37
C GLY A 156 -0.81 -10.81 -4.85
N ILE A 157 -1.30 -11.95 -4.40
CA ILE A 157 -1.45 -12.28 -2.97
C ILE A 157 -0.10 -12.31 -2.26
N GLU A 158 0.91 -12.94 -2.86
CA GLU A 158 2.26 -12.99 -2.30
C GLU A 158 2.83 -11.57 -2.11
N GLY A 159 2.68 -10.68 -3.08
CA GLY A 159 3.08 -9.27 -2.95
C GLY A 159 2.40 -8.57 -1.77
N ALA A 160 1.09 -8.76 -1.59
CA ALA A 160 0.34 -8.21 -0.45
C ALA A 160 0.85 -8.74 0.90
N VAL A 161 1.17 -10.04 0.98
CA VAL A 161 1.77 -10.65 2.16
C VAL A 161 3.13 -10.03 2.46
N LEU A 162 4.00 -9.88 1.46
CA LEU A 162 5.35 -9.31 1.65
C LEU A 162 5.30 -7.85 2.10
N ILE A 163 4.40 -7.02 1.55
CA ILE A 163 4.19 -5.63 1.99
C ILE A 163 3.68 -5.59 3.44
N SER A 164 2.71 -6.44 3.80
CA SER A 164 2.21 -6.53 5.18
C SER A 164 3.34 -6.88 6.16
N HIS A 165 4.17 -7.86 5.82
CA HIS A 165 5.33 -8.25 6.66
C HIS A 165 6.36 -7.14 6.78
N ALA A 166 6.73 -6.49 5.68
CA ALA A 166 7.68 -5.37 5.70
C ALA A 166 7.17 -4.23 6.59
N THR A 167 5.87 -3.92 6.48
CA THR A 167 5.22 -2.89 7.32
C THR A 167 5.20 -3.29 8.80
N ALA A 168 4.84 -4.54 9.12
CA ALA A 168 4.84 -5.03 10.50
C ALA A 168 6.25 -4.99 11.11
N ASN A 169 7.26 -5.42 10.37
CA ASN A 169 8.64 -5.34 10.81
C ASN A 169 9.10 -3.89 11.03
N ALA A 170 8.68 -2.95 10.19
CA ALA A 170 8.97 -1.52 10.36
C ALA A 170 8.32 -0.96 11.64
N LEU A 171 7.06 -1.29 11.91
CA LEU A 171 6.36 -0.94 13.16
C LEU A 171 7.10 -1.47 14.39
N LEU A 172 7.56 -2.73 14.34
CA LEU A 172 8.33 -3.37 15.41
C LEU A 172 9.76 -2.81 15.56
N GLY A 173 10.21 -1.93 14.66
CA GLY A 173 11.53 -1.32 14.71
C GLY A 173 12.66 -2.24 14.26
N ILE A 174 12.35 -3.30 13.53
CA ILE A 174 13.32 -4.23 12.97
C ILE A 174 14.31 -3.49 12.05
N GLY A 175 15.55 -3.95 12.04
CA GLY A 175 16.62 -3.35 11.22
C GLY A 175 16.38 -3.48 9.71
N SER A 176 16.88 -2.53 8.94
CA SER A 176 16.67 -2.47 7.48
C SER A 176 17.11 -3.74 6.75
N MET A 177 18.30 -4.27 7.08
CA MET A 177 18.81 -5.52 6.50
C MET A 177 17.95 -6.71 6.88
N GLU A 178 17.57 -6.83 8.15
CA GLU A 178 16.76 -7.92 8.65
C GLU A 178 15.37 -7.94 8.00
N ILE A 179 14.78 -6.78 7.67
CA ILE A 179 13.52 -6.72 6.91
C ILE A 179 13.68 -7.32 5.52
N LEU A 180 14.76 -6.98 4.80
CA LEU A 180 15.03 -7.55 3.48
C LEU A 180 15.30 -9.06 3.54
N GLU A 181 16.07 -9.51 4.54
CA GLU A 181 16.28 -10.94 4.80
C GLU A 181 14.95 -11.67 5.07
N ASN A 182 14.10 -11.09 5.93
CA ASN A 182 12.79 -11.66 6.23
C ASN A 182 11.90 -11.66 4.98
N THR A 183 11.94 -10.63 4.15
CA THR A 183 11.23 -10.55 2.87
C THR A 183 11.70 -11.66 1.93
N CYS A 184 13.00 -11.82 1.75
CA CYS A 184 13.59 -12.88 0.91
C CYS A 184 13.25 -14.28 1.41
N LYS A 185 13.34 -14.54 2.72
CA LYS A 185 13.00 -15.83 3.34
C LYS A 185 11.52 -16.19 3.19
N ARG A 186 10.63 -15.20 3.18
CA ARG A 186 9.18 -15.39 3.05
C ARG A 186 8.71 -15.48 1.60
N ALA A 187 9.46 -14.92 0.66
CA ALA A 187 9.18 -15.05 -0.76
C ALA A 187 9.15 -16.53 -1.16
N LYS A 188 8.06 -16.93 -1.81
CA LYS A 188 7.83 -18.32 -2.28
C LYS A 188 8.20 -18.46 -3.74
N SER A 189 7.86 -17.46 -4.55
CA SER A 189 8.15 -17.42 -5.98
C SER A 189 9.56 -16.90 -6.26
N ASP A 190 10.17 -17.39 -7.34
CA ASP A 190 11.53 -17.00 -7.74
C ASP A 190 11.60 -15.52 -8.06
N VAL A 191 10.58 -14.95 -8.70
CA VAL A 191 10.55 -13.51 -9.03
C VAL A 191 10.68 -12.60 -7.81
N TYR A 192 10.04 -12.95 -6.70
CA TYR A 192 10.16 -12.17 -5.47
C TYR A 192 11.47 -12.45 -4.74
N LYS A 193 11.96 -13.71 -4.74
CA LYS A 193 13.28 -14.06 -4.18
C LYS A 193 14.42 -13.31 -4.87
N ASP A 194 14.43 -13.33 -6.21
CA ASP A 194 15.48 -12.68 -6.99
C ASP A 194 15.51 -11.17 -6.76
N LYS A 195 14.36 -10.52 -6.83
CA LYS A 195 14.24 -9.07 -6.59
C LYS A 195 14.57 -8.69 -5.14
N SER A 196 14.15 -9.48 -4.15
CA SER A 196 14.49 -9.25 -2.74
C SER A 196 15.99 -9.42 -2.50
N SER A 197 16.61 -10.44 -3.10
CA SER A 197 18.04 -10.68 -3.01
C SER A 197 18.85 -9.54 -3.63
N LEU A 198 18.40 -9.01 -4.76
CA LEU A 198 19.03 -7.84 -5.40
C LEU A 198 18.89 -6.58 -4.54
N ALA A 199 17.71 -6.32 -4.00
CA ALA A 199 17.49 -5.18 -3.11
C ALA A 199 18.38 -5.28 -1.85
N MET A 200 18.49 -6.48 -1.27
CA MET A 200 19.36 -6.77 -0.14
C MET A 200 20.84 -6.54 -0.50
N TYR A 201 21.28 -7.00 -1.66
CA TYR A 201 22.64 -6.78 -2.16
C TYR A 201 22.96 -5.29 -2.26
N TRP A 202 22.07 -4.48 -2.85
CA TRP A 202 22.29 -3.05 -2.96
C TRP A 202 22.40 -2.33 -1.61
N ILE A 203 21.60 -2.73 -0.63
CA ILE A 203 21.67 -2.15 0.72
C ILE A 203 22.93 -2.60 1.46
N ASP A 204 23.30 -3.90 1.37
CA ASP A 204 24.51 -4.45 2.01
C ASP A 204 25.81 -3.81 1.46
N LYS A 205 25.85 -3.58 0.15
CA LYS A 205 27.04 -2.99 -0.52
C LYS A 205 27.00 -1.46 -0.56
N GLU A 206 26.01 -0.83 0.07
CA GLU A 206 25.78 0.62 0.01
C GLU A 206 25.71 1.15 -1.44
N GLU A 207 25.29 0.30 -2.38
CA GLU A 207 25.10 0.71 -3.75
C GLU A 207 23.92 1.67 -3.89
N THR A 208 24.08 2.64 -4.77
CA THR A 208 23.07 3.67 -5.00
C THR A 208 22.58 3.63 -6.46
N PRO A 209 21.84 2.57 -6.86
CA PRO A 209 21.33 2.47 -8.22
C PRO A 209 20.51 3.70 -8.58
N SER A 210 20.61 4.12 -9.84
CA SER A 210 19.81 5.20 -10.40
C SER A 210 18.31 4.81 -10.47
N PRO A 211 17.39 5.78 -10.58
CA PRO A 211 15.96 5.48 -10.77
C PRO A 211 15.72 4.56 -11.97
N ARG A 212 16.48 4.72 -13.05
CA ARG A 212 16.38 3.86 -14.25
C ARG A 212 16.79 2.41 -13.94
N GLU A 213 17.84 2.20 -13.17
CA GLU A 213 18.30 0.85 -12.78
C GLU A 213 17.28 0.18 -11.87
N VAL A 214 16.74 0.90 -10.88
CA VAL A 214 15.66 0.39 -10.01
C VAL A 214 14.46 -0.03 -10.86
N ARG A 215 14.00 0.84 -11.77
CA ARG A 215 12.91 0.52 -12.69
C ARG A 215 13.17 -0.73 -13.53
N LEU A 216 14.37 -0.89 -14.06
CA LEU A 216 14.69 -2.01 -14.96
C LEU A 216 14.86 -3.33 -14.21
N GLN A 217 15.35 -3.32 -12.98
CA GLN A 217 15.74 -4.52 -12.26
C GLN A 217 14.70 -4.94 -11.19
N LEU A 218 14.12 -4.00 -10.44
CA LEU A 218 13.05 -4.30 -9.49
C LEU A 218 11.65 -4.13 -10.11
N GLY A 219 11.53 -3.24 -11.10
CA GLY A 219 10.25 -2.89 -11.72
C GLY A 219 9.69 -1.57 -11.20
N SER A 220 8.66 -1.07 -11.91
CA SER A 220 7.86 0.09 -11.50
C SER A 220 6.47 0.06 -12.12
N GLY A 221 5.95 -1.13 -12.44
CA GLY A 221 4.65 -1.31 -13.11
C GLY A 221 3.52 -1.62 -12.14
N ILE A 222 2.30 -1.70 -12.70
CA ILE A 222 1.06 -1.98 -11.98
C ILE A 222 0.93 -3.42 -11.46
N GLN A 223 1.82 -4.34 -11.90
CA GLN A 223 1.84 -5.69 -11.37
C GLN A 223 2.49 -5.73 -10.00
N ALA A 224 1.97 -6.56 -9.10
CA ALA A 224 2.55 -6.72 -7.77
C ALA A 224 4.02 -7.16 -7.80
N THR A 225 4.40 -7.98 -8.80
CA THR A 225 5.79 -8.39 -9.03
C THR A 225 6.71 -7.25 -9.45
N ASP A 226 6.16 -6.14 -9.97
CA ASP A 226 6.93 -4.99 -10.47
C ASP A 226 6.89 -3.77 -9.53
N SER A 227 6.15 -3.86 -8.43
CA SER A 227 5.96 -2.73 -7.50
C SER A 227 6.32 -3.06 -6.05
N CYS A 228 5.97 -4.26 -5.53
CA CYS A 228 6.06 -4.54 -4.10
C CYS A 228 7.50 -4.49 -3.57
N ILE A 229 8.46 -5.16 -4.23
CA ILE A 229 9.86 -5.13 -3.77
C ILE A 229 10.47 -3.75 -3.97
N THR A 230 10.10 -3.05 -5.03
CA THR A 230 10.51 -1.65 -5.24
C THR A 230 10.05 -0.76 -4.08
N ALA A 231 8.79 -0.89 -3.64
CA ALA A 231 8.27 -0.12 -2.51
C ALA A 231 9.01 -0.43 -1.20
N ILE A 232 9.28 -1.71 -0.90
CA ILE A 232 10.06 -2.12 0.28
C ILE A 232 11.48 -1.54 0.20
N TYR A 233 12.14 -1.68 -0.95
CA TYR A 233 13.49 -1.15 -1.17
C TYR A 233 13.56 0.36 -0.98
N LEU A 234 12.61 1.12 -1.56
CA LEU A 234 12.59 2.58 -1.43
C LEU A 234 12.40 3.01 0.04
N ALA A 235 11.47 2.40 0.76
CA ALA A 235 11.25 2.71 2.17
C ALA A 235 12.52 2.47 3.01
N ILE A 236 13.25 1.39 2.74
CA ILE A 236 14.49 1.04 3.44
C ILE A 236 15.63 1.98 3.04
N ARG A 237 15.85 2.18 1.74
CA ARG A 237 16.90 3.05 1.21
C ARG A 237 16.80 4.49 1.73
N PHE A 238 15.58 4.98 1.86
CA PHE A 238 15.30 6.35 2.29
C PHE A 238 14.88 6.45 3.77
N ARG A 239 15.03 5.38 4.56
CA ARG A 239 14.63 5.36 5.97
C ARG A 239 15.17 6.54 6.79
N SER A 240 16.44 6.86 6.63
CA SER A 240 17.14 7.96 7.31
C SER A 240 17.20 9.26 6.51
N LYS A 241 16.46 9.32 5.39
CA LYS A 241 16.36 10.49 4.51
C LYS A 241 14.94 11.06 4.58
N GLY A 242 14.73 12.21 3.92
CA GLY A 242 13.42 12.85 3.88
C GLY A 242 12.38 12.04 3.10
N PHE A 243 11.12 12.09 3.57
CA PHE A 243 9.97 11.47 2.89
C PHE A 243 9.85 11.95 1.44
N GLU A 244 9.99 13.26 1.22
CA GLU A 244 9.89 13.87 -0.11
C GLU A 244 11.01 13.44 -1.05
N GLU A 245 12.21 13.15 -0.53
CA GLU A 245 13.31 12.60 -1.33
C GLU A 245 12.98 11.20 -1.88
N MET A 246 12.33 10.37 -1.06
CA MET A 246 11.86 9.04 -1.47
C MET A 246 10.83 9.16 -2.60
N ILE A 247 9.83 10.02 -2.42
CA ILE A 247 8.79 10.26 -3.43
C ILE A 247 9.39 10.79 -4.73
N GLU A 248 10.31 11.77 -4.64
CA GLU A 248 10.98 12.33 -5.82
C GLU A 248 11.84 11.30 -6.57
N PHE A 249 12.47 10.37 -5.83
CA PHE A 249 13.19 9.27 -6.44
C PHE A 249 12.23 8.32 -7.19
N ASN A 250 11.11 7.94 -6.56
CA ASN A 250 10.10 7.09 -7.21
C ASN A 250 9.49 7.76 -8.44
N ARG A 251 9.21 9.06 -8.36
CA ARG A 251 8.76 9.85 -9.52
C ARG A 251 9.71 9.72 -10.72
N LYS A 252 11.02 9.69 -10.48
CA LYS A 252 12.04 9.51 -11.52
C LYS A 252 12.12 8.07 -12.03
N CYS A 253 11.73 7.07 -11.24
CA CYS A 253 11.53 5.71 -11.72
C CYS A 253 10.38 5.66 -12.74
N GLY A 254 9.30 6.43 -12.50
CA GLY A 254 8.10 6.42 -13.33
C GLY A 254 7.31 5.12 -13.20
N GLY A 255 6.32 4.95 -14.05
CA GLY A 255 5.40 3.81 -13.98
C GLY A 255 4.24 4.09 -13.02
N ASP A 256 3.96 3.16 -12.12
CA ASP A 256 2.91 3.20 -11.11
C ASP A 256 3.39 3.96 -9.87
N VAL A 257 3.48 5.27 -10.01
CA VAL A 257 4.16 6.13 -9.04
C VAL A 257 3.36 6.31 -7.76
N ASP A 258 2.05 6.42 -7.83
CA ASP A 258 1.15 6.57 -6.69
C ASP A 258 1.13 5.32 -5.80
N THR A 259 0.87 4.14 -6.37
CA THR A 259 0.81 2.89 -5.60
C THR A 259 2.16 2.54 -4.98
N ILE A 260 3.27 2.70 -5.71
CA ILE A 260 4.60 2.46 -5.12
C ILE A 260 4.92 3.48 -4.03
N SER A 261 4.54 4.77 -4.21
CA SER A 261 4.72 5.79 -3.19
C SER A 261 3.82 5.56 -1.98
N SER A 262 2.59 5.09 -2.19
CA SER A 262 1.64 4.72 -1.13
C SER A 262 2.21 3.60 -0.25
N MET A 263 2.61 2.49 -0.85
CA MET A 263 3.23 1.35 -0.13
C MET A 263 4.54 1.73 0.56
N SER A 264 5.44 2.41 -0.14
CA SER A 264 6.72 2.84 0.44
C SER A 264 6.52 3.89 1.54
N GLY A 265 5.56 4.78 1.35
CA GLY A 265 5.17 5.80 2.34
C GLY A 265 4.63 5.20 3.62
N ALA A 266 3.81 4.13 3.51
CA ALA A 266 3.34 3.38 4.68
C ALA A 266 4.49 2.75 5.48
N ILE A 267 5.40 2.06 4.81
CA ILE A 267 6.54 1.40 5.46
C ILE A 267 7.49 2.45 6.06
N TRP A 268 7.78 3.53 5.33
CA TRP A 268 8.62 4.63 5.80
C TRP A 268 8.01 5.31 7.04
N GLY A 269 6.71 5.59 7.00
CA GLY A 269 5.97 6.19 8.12
C GLY A 269 5.89 5.26 9.34
N ALA A 270 5.79 3.94 9.13
CA ALA A 270 5.87 2.95 10.20
C ALA A 270 7.23 2.94 10.92
N PHE A 271 8.31 3.28 10.21
CA PHE A 271 9.62 3.47 10.82
C PHE A 271 9.74 4.76 11.60
N ASN A 272 9.38 5.87 10.97
CA ASN A 272 9.79 7.21 11.36
C ASN A 272 8.72 7.97 12.15
N GLY A 273 7.47 7.48 12.13
CA GLY A 273 6.35 8.12 12.82
C GLY A 273 5.73 9.29 12.03
N VAL A 274 4.61 9.80 12.53
CA VAL A 274 3.86 10.90 11.88
C VAL A 274 4.57 12.24 12.00
N GLU A 275 5.33 12.45 13.08
CA GLU A 275 6.06 13.70 13.29
C GLU A 275 7.15 13.93 12.23
N ALA A 276 7.70 12.85 11.64
CA ALA A 276 8.69 12.92 10.56
C ALA A 276 8.09 13.21 9.18
N LEU A 277 6.77 13.08 8.99
CA LEU A 277 6.09 13.39 7.74
C LEU A 277 5.96 14.91 7.53
N PRO A 278 5.90 15.39 6.27
CA PRO A 278 5.70 16.81 5.96
C PRO A 278 4.35 17.33 6.49
N GLN A 279 4.35 18.02 7.63
CA GLN A 279 3.14 18.45 8.35
C GLN A 279 2.24 19.39 7.54
N ASN A 280 2.82 20.31 6.75
CA ASN A 280 2.10 21.19 5.86
C ASN A 280 1.30 20.44 4.78
N LEU A 281 1.81 19.32 4.30
CA LEU A 281 1.14 18.47 3.31
C LEU A 281 0.03 17.64 3.97
N LEU A 282 0.28 17.11 5.17
CA LEU A 282 -0.73 16.36 5.93
C LEU A 282 -1.98 17.19 6.22
N MET A 283 -1.82 18.47 6.55
CA MET A 283 -2.96 19.36 6.82
C MET A 283 -3.81 19.66 5.58
N ASN A 284 -3.23 19.50 4.39
CA ASN A 284 -3.90 19.72 3.12
C ASN A 284 -4.47 18.44 2.47
N LEU A 285 -4.33 17.28 3.13
CA LEU A 285 -4.93 16.04 2.66
C LEU A 285 -6.46 16.10 2.77
N GLU A 286 -7.13 15.57 1.76
CA GLU A 286 -8.59 15.34 1.80
C GLU A 286 -8.95 14.59 3.08
N GLN A 287 -9.93 15.08 3.82
CA GLN A 287 -10.41 14.47 5.08
C GLN A 287 -9.28 14.09 6.07
N SER A 288 -8.23 14.88 6.15
CA SER A 288 -7.07 14.62 7.02
C SER A 288 -7.47 14.20 8.44
N LYS A 289 -8.45 14.89 9.05
CA LYS A 289 -8.98 14.55 10.39
C LYS A 289 -9.56 13.14 10.48
N ARG A 290 -10.22 12.65 9.41
CA ARG A 290 -10.75 11.28 9.36
C ARG A 290 -9.61 10.26 9.32
N LEU A 291 -8.58 10.49 8.52
CA LEU A 291 -7.41 9.62 8.45
C LEU A 291 -6.71 9.51 9.81
N PHE A 292 -6.48 10.65 10.49
CA PHE A 292 -5.95 10.66 11.87
C PHE A 292 -6.82 9.88 12.85
N SER A 293 -8.15 10.04 12.76
CA SER A 293 -9.10 9.32 13.61
C SER A 293 -9.05 7.82 13.39
N ILE A 294 -9.04 7.37 12.12
CA ILE A 294 -8.98 5.94 11.76
C ILE A 294 -7.71 5.30 12.32
N ALA A 295 -6.54 5.89 12.05
CA ALA A 295 -5.26 5.38 12.54
C ALA A 295 -5.19 5.35 14.07
N SER A 296 -5.74 6.38 14.74
CA SER A 296 -5.84 6.42 16.21
C SER A 296 -6.71 5.31 16.76
N ARG A 297 -7.86 5.07 16.14
CA ARG A 297 -8.79 4.00 16.56
C ARG A 297 -8.21 2.61 16.34
N LEU A 298 -7.46 2.39 15.26
CA LEU A 298 -6.74 1.12 15.04
C LEU A 298 -5.71 0.88 16.14
N TYR A 299 -4.94 1.91 16.52
CA TYR A 299 -4.02 1.83 17.65
C TYR A 299 -4.76 1.46 18.96
N GLU A 300 -5.82 2.20 19.30
CA GLU A 300 -6.61 1.99 20.52
C GLU A 300 -7.32 0.63 20.57
N LEU A 301 -7.73 0.11 19.39
CA LEU A 301 -8.31 -1.23 19.29
C LEU A 301 -7.26 -2.31 19.58
N LYS A 302 -6.03 -2.12 19.06
CA LYS A 302 -4.95 -3.09 19.24
C LYS A 302 -4.34 -3.06 20.65
N ASP A 303 -4.26 -1.89 21.27
CA ASP A 303 -3.72 -1.72 22.62
C ASP A 303 -4.63 -2.34 23.72
N LYS A 304 -5.90 -2.57 23.39
CA LYS A 304 -6.88 -3.20 24.30
C LYS A 304 -6.92 -4.72 24.21
N ASN A 305 -6.35 -5.32 23.17
CA ASN A 305 -6.37 -6.76 22.88
C ASN A 305 -4.98 -7.38 23.08
#